data_c6bcde9e4ecc2e126b5921a5e7306994
#
_entry.id   c6bcde9e4ecc2e126b5921a5e7306994
#
_cell.length_a   1.000
_cell.length_b   1.000
_cell.length_c   1.000
_cell.angle_alpha   90.00
_cell.angle_beta   90.00
_cell.angle_gamma   90.00
#
_symmetry.space_group_name_H-M   'P 1'
#
loop_
_entity.id
_entity.type
_entity.pdbx_description
1 polymer ?
#
loop_
_entity_poly.entity_id
_entity_poly.type
_entity_poly.pdbx_seq_one_letter_code
_entity_poly.pdbx_strand_id
1 'polypeptide(L)' 'MINILLFAHLQETIGQEKLQADLPASTVQEIKTWLESNYSVSVQQVMAAVNEAFATDDHIVQPGDTIAFIPPISGG' A
#
# COMPACT_ATOMS: atom_id res chain seq x y z
N MET A 1 4.07 -10.19 9.55
CA MET A 1 3.17 -9.13 9.09
C MET A 1 3.74 -8.43 7.88
N ILE A 2 2.87 -7.90 7.05
CA ILE A 2 3.28 -7.07 5.92
C ILE A 2 3.33 -5.62 6.39
N ASN A 3 4.45 -4.94 6.15
CA ASN A 3 4.61 -3.55 6.53
C ASN A 3 4.12 -2.65 5.40
N ILE A 4 3.28 -1.69 5.71
CA ILE A 4 2.71 -0.77 4.72
C ILE A 4 3.16 0.65 5.05
N LEU A 5 3.76 1.31 4.07
CA LEU A 5 4.16 2.72 4.18
C LEU A 5 3.19 3.58 3.37
N LEU A 6 2.79 4.69 3.95
CA LEU A 6 1.82 5.59 3.35
C LEU A 6 2.43 6.97 3.16
N PHE A 7 2.15 7.59 2.02
CA PHE A 7 2.72 8.88 1.67
C PHE A 7 1.63 9.87 1.28
N ALA A 8 1.95 11.14 1.39
CA ALA A 8 1.12 12.26 0.95
C ALA A 8 -0.29 12.18 1.54
N HIS A 9 -1.32 12.34 0.71
CA HIS A 9 -2.69 12.38 1.22
C HIS A 9 -3.15 11.08 1.86
N LEU A 10 -2.54 9.95 1.52
CA LEU A 10 -2.89 8.68 2.17
C LEU A 10 -2.51 8.71 3.64
N GLN A 11 -1.33 9.23 3.93
CA GLN A 11 -0.87 9.40 5.31
C GLN A 11 -1.82 10.32 6.08
N GLU A 12 -2.24 11.40 5.46
CA GLU A 12 -3.15 12.36 6.09
C GLU A 12 -4.53 11.77 6.33
N THR A 13 -5.07 11.06 5.35
CA THR A 13 -6.41 10.49 5.44
C THR A 13 -6.47 9.38 6.49
N ILE A 14 -5.46 8.53 6.54
CA ILE A 14 -5.43 7.40 7.49
C ILE A 14 -4.95 7.85 8.85
N GLY A 15 -4.10 8.88 8.88
CA GLY A 15 -3.58 9.42 10.14
C GLY A 15 -2.34 8.68 10.63
N GLN A 16 -1.76 7.83 9.79
CA GLN A 16 -0.55 7.08 10.13
C GLN A 16 0.33 6.99 8.90
N GLU A 17 1.64 7.01 9.09
CA GLU A 17 2.59 6.86 7.99
C GLU A 17 3.00 5.40 7.79
N LYS A 18 2.76 4.54 8.77
CA LYS A 18 3.10 3.12 8.72
C LYS A 18 1.95 2.31 9.30
N LEU A 19 1.66 1.19 8.66
CA LEU A 19 0.70 0.21 9.14
C LEU A 19 1.33 -1.17 9.07
N GLN A 20 0.80 -2.09 9.87
CA GLN A 20 1.16 -3.49 9.76
C GLN A 20 -0.11 -4.29 9.50
N ALA A 21 -0.11 -5.09 8.45
CA ALA A 21 -1.24 -5.91 8.07
C ALA A 21 -0.93 -7.37 8.41
N ASP A 22 -1.81 -8.00 9.18
CA ASP A 22 -1.68 -9.41 9.52
C ASP A 22 -2.28 -10.22 8.37
N LEU A 23 -1.54 -10.31 7.29
CA LEU A 23 -1.95 -10.98 6.08
C LEU A 23 -0.94 -12.05 5.70
N PRO A 24 -1.40 -13.15 5.09
CA PRO A 24 -0.49 -14.10 4.46
C PRO A 24 0.11 -13.47 3.21
N ALA A 25 0.94 -14.22 2.48
CA ALA A 25 1.42 -13.78 1.19
C ALA A 25 0.24 -13.36 0.33
N SER A 26 0.28 -12.14 -0.18
CA SER A 26 -0.86 -11.54 -0.88
C SER A 26 -0.36 -10.72 -2.06
N THR A 27 -1.18 -10.60 -3.09
CA THR A 27 -0.83 -9.74 -4.21
C THR A 27 -0.95 -8.27 -3.80
N VAL A 28 -0.27 -7.40 -4.54
CA VAL A 28 -0.43 -5.95 -4.35
C VAL A 28 -1.90 -5.57 -4.42
N GLN A 29 -2.65 -6.13 -5.39
CA GLN A 29 -4.08 -5.86 -5.54
C GLN A 29 -4.87 -6.27 -4.29
N GLU A 30 -4.56 -7.42 -3.71
CA GLU A 30 -5.23 -7.88 -2.51
C GLU A 30 -4.95 -6.95 -1.32
N ILE A 31 -3.73 -6.45 -1.23
CA ILE A 31 -3.37 -5.50 -0.18
C ILE A 31 -4.10 -4.17 -0.37
N LYS A 32 -4.22 -3.70 -1.61
CA LYS A 32 -5.00 -2.50 -1.91
C LYS A 32 -6.45 -2.67 -1.46
N THR A 33 -7.06 -3.82 -1.78
CA THR A 33 -8.43 -4.12 -1.39
C THR A 33 -8.56 -4.17 0.13
N TRP A 34 -7.60 -4.79 0.81
CA TRP A 34 -7.59 -4.82 2.27
C TRP A 34 -7.56 -3.42 2.86
N LEU A 35 -6.71 -2.56 2.30
CA LEU A 35 -6.57 -1.20 2.79
C LEU A 35 -7.88 -0.41 2.61
N GLU A 36 -8.51 -0.56 1.46
CA GLU A 36 -9.77 0.12 1.17
C GLU A 36 -10.92 -0.40 2.04
N SER A 37 -10.88 -1.68 2.41
CA SER A 37 -11.90 -2.28 3.27
C SER A 37 -11.77 -1.85 4.73
N ASN A 38 -10.56 -1.56 5.17
CA ASN A 38 -10.31 -1.21 6.57
C ASN A 38 -10.21 0.29 6.83
N TYR A 39 -9.97 1.07 5.79
CA TYR A 39 -9.84 2.52 5.88
C TYR A 39 -10.60 3.15 4.72
N SER A 40 -11.14 4.33 4.94
CA SER A 40 -11.92 5.02 3.91
C SER A 40 -10.99 5.72 2.93
N VAL A 41 -10.24 4.95 2.16
CA VAL A 41 -9.28 5.47 1.19
C VAL A 41 -9.48 4.81 -0.16
N SER A 42 -8.97 5.45 -1.19
CA SER A 42 -9.03 4.95 -2.56
C SER A 42 -7.59 4.79 -3.05
N VAL A 43 -7.15 3.55 -3.27
CA VAL A 43 -5.75 3.28 -3.61
C VAL A 43 -5.57 2.48 -4.90
N GLN A 44 -6.63 2.30 -5.70
CA GLN A 44 -6.52 1.50 -6.92
C GLN A 44 -5.59 2.12 -7.96
N GLN A 45 -5.47 3.44 -7.97
CA GLN A 45 -4.65 4.15 -8.94
C GLN A 45 -3.30 4.59 -8.39
N VAL A 46 -2.98 4.22 -7.15
CA VAL A 46 -1.67 4.57 -6.61
C VAL A 46 -0.62 3.55 -7.04
N MET A 47 0.61 3.98 -7.09
CA MET A 47 1.73 3.10 -7.39
C MET A 47 2.14 2.36 -6.13
N ALA A 48 2.62 1.12 -6.31
CA ALA A 48 3.13 0.33 -5.21
C ALA A 48 4.60 0.01 -5.44
N ALA A 49 5.39 0.12 -4.38
CA ALA A 49 6.77 -0.32 -4.40
C ALA A 49 6.95 -1.34 -3.28
N VAL A 50 7.49 -2.50 -3.62
CA VAL A 50 7.74 -3.58 -2.66
C VAL A 50 9.24 -3.68 -2.45
N ASN A 51 9.67 -3.50 -1.19
CA ASN A 51 11.09 -3.48 -0.84
C ASN A 51 11.88 -2.52 -1.75
N GLU A 52 11.32 -1.33 -1.95
CA GLU A 52 11.93 -0.22 -2.71
C GLU A 52 11.97 -0.43 -4.23
N ALA A 53 11.24 -1.41 -4.75
CA ALA A 53 11.15 -1.64 -6.20
C ALA A 53 9.69 -1.57 -6.63
N PHE A 54 9.39 -0.82 -7.68
CA PHE A 54 8.02 -0.73 -8.19
C PHE A 54 7.50 -2.11 -8.57
N ALA A 55 6.24 -2.36 -8.24
CA ALA A 55 5.61 -3.66 -8.45
C ALA A 55 4.23 -3.47 -9.07
N THR A 56 3.84 -4.44 -9.89
CA THR A 56 2.51 -4.47 -10.49
C THR A 56 1.50 -5.09 -9.52
N ASP A 57 0.21 -4.97 -9.84
CA ASP A 57 -0.86 -5.43 -8.96
C ASP A 57 -0.85 -6.95 -8.73
N ASP A 58 -0.25 -7.72 -9.61
CA ASP A 58 -0.19 -9.18 -9.47
C ASP A 58 1.08 -9.67 -8.76
N HIS A 59 1.94 -8.77 -8.35
CA HIS A 59 3.15 -9.12 -7.61
C HIS A 59 2.80 -9.64 -6.22
N ILE A 60 3.42 -10.75 -5.80
CA ILE A 60 3.18 -11.35 -4.49
C ILE A 60 4.06 -10.69 -3.43
N VAL A 61 3.44 -10.21 -2.36
CA VAL A 61 4.12 -9.62 -1.22
C VAL A 61 4.10 -10.64 -0.08
N GLN A 62 5.26 -10.92 0.49
CA GLN A 62 5.39 -11.90 1.56
C GLN A 62 5.35 -11.23 2.93
N PRO A 63 4.93 -11.95 3.99
CA PRO A 63 5.09 -11.43 5.35
C PRO A 63 6.55 -11.05 5.61
N GLY A 64 6.76 -9.90 6.21
CA GLY A 64 8.10 -9.35 6.41
C GLY A 64 8.51 -8.35 5.35
N ASP A 65 7.87 -8.38 4.19
CA ASP A 65 8.12 -7.40 3.15
C ASP A 65 7.51 -6.04 3.52
N THR A 66 8.02 -4.99 2.89
CA THR A 66 7.49 -3.64 3.04
C THR A 66 6.93 -3.18 1.71
N ILE A 67 5.66 -2.78 1.70
CA ILE A 67 5.02 -2.21 0.52
C ILE A 67 4.72 -0.74 0.79
N ALA A 68 5.10 0.12 -0.15
CA ALA A 68 4.83 1.55 -0.07
C ALA A 68 3.79 1.90 -1.11
N PHE A 69 2.78 2.66 -0.72
CA PHE A 69 1.78 3.19 -1.64
C PHE A 69 2.08 4.65 -1.90
N ILE A 70 2.40 4.96 -3.14
CA ILE A 70 2.87 6.28 -3.55
C ILE A 70 1.85 6.88 -4.49
N PRO A 71 1.05 7.87 -4.04
CA PRO A 71 0.06 8.50 -4.90
C PRO A 71 0.74 9.18 -6.09
N PRO A 72 0.06 9.27 -7.22
CA PRO A 72 0.62 10.00 -8.34
C PRO A 72 0.79 11.47 -7.98
N ILE A 73 1.88 12.04 -8.45
CA ILE A 73 2.12 13.46 -8.27
C ILE A 73 1.18 14.18 -9.23
N SER A 74 0.20 14.89 -8.69
CA SER A 74 -0.57 15.79 -9.53
C SER A 74 0.34 16.96 -9.84
N GLY A 75 0.89 16.96 -11.02
CA GLY A 75 1.80 18.00 -11.46
C GLY A 75 1.06 19.30 -11.68
N GLY A 76 0.39 19.68 -10.73
CA GLY A 76 -0.42 20.86 -10.79
C GLY A 76 0.35 22.07 -11.03
#